data_bea31b3e91fae24c3c894c47541f4774
#
_entry.id   bea31b3e91fae24c3c894c47541f4774
#
_cell.length_a   1.000
_cell.length_b   1.000
_cell.length_c   1.000
_cell.angle_alpha   90.00
_cell.angle_beta   90.00
_cell.angle_gamma   90.00
#
_symmetry.space_group_name_H-M   'P 1'
#
loop_
_entity.id
_entity.type
_entity.pdbx_description
1 polymer ?
#
loop_
_entity_poly.entity_id
_entity_poly.type
_entity_poly.pdbx_seq_one_letter_code
_entity_poly.pdbx_strand_id
1 'polypeptide(L)'
;MKIKMLLATATAGVMFAGSALASTLDDVRARGKLNCIINTGLAGFAAPDDKGKWTGFDVDFCRAVAAAVLGDADKVNYTTATGKTRFTKLAAGEGEVLSRNTTWTFSRDVDLSQTFIGVSYYDGQGFMAPKSLGAKSAKELDGASICIQTGTTTELNLAEFFATNKIKYNAVPIETNAEAQELYKAGRCDAYTTDASGLYSTIASFDDPDNHMVFPEIISKEPLGPVVRHGDDQWADIVGWTLRAMMAGEELGITSANVKSLAGKDNKNKEINRLLGKDPLQGISKLGLSADWAVNIISQVGNYEEVFERNLGMSTPLKIARGANQLYKDGGLFYIPPIK
;
A
#
# COMPACT_ATOMS: atom_id res chain seq x y z
N MET A 1 -13.61 52.77 66.05
CA MET A 1 -12.69 51.65 65.82
C MET A 1 -13.19 50.91 64.59
N LYS A 2 -12.61 51.19 63.42
CA LYS A 2 -13.06 50.64 62.12
C LYS A 2 -12.05 49.55 61.72
N ILE A 3 -12.49 48.29 61.72
CA ILE A 3 -11.73 47.14 61.29
C ILE A 3 -11.86 47.07 59.78
N LYS A 4 -10.72 47.19 59.03
CA LYS A 4 -10.63 46.94 57.62
C LYS A 4 -10.33 45.45 57.41
N MET A 5 -11.25 44.76 56.80
CA MET A 5 -11.13 43.39 56.36
C MET A 5 -10.45 43.36 54.98
N LEU A 6 -9.21 42.84 54.90
CA LEU A 6 -8.52 42.58 53.63
C LEU A 6 -9.00 41.21 53.10
N LEU A 7 -9.68 41.22 51.98
CA LEU A 7 -9.93 40.00 51.19
C LEU A 7 -8.70 39.73 50.35
N ALA A 8 -8.01 38.61 50.61
CA ALA A 8 -6.98 38.08 49.75
C ALA A 8 -7.64 37.13 48.73
N THR A 9 -7.73 37.54 47.50
CA THR A 9 -8.15 36.70 46.36
C THR A 9 -6.98 35.82 45.93
N ALA A 10 -7.05 34.53 46.26
CA ALA A 10 -6.12 33.53 45.74
C ALA A 10 -6.59 33.11 44.33
N THR A 11 -5.91 33.57 43.27
CA THR A 11 -6.08 33.10 41.92
C THR A 11 -5.37 31.76 41.77
N ALA A 12 -6.12 30.67 41.81
CA ALA A 12 -5.61 29.33 41.43
C ALA A 12 -5.44 29.28 39.91
N GLY A 13 -4.19 29.40 39.47
CA GLY A 13 -3.83 29.14 38.08
C GLY A 13 -3.96 27.65 37.77
N VAL A 14 -4.99 27.27 37.04
CA VAL A 14 -5.09 25.92 36.47
C VAL A 14 -4.08 25.82 35.32
N MET A 15 -2.92 25.20 35.62
CA MET A 15 -2.01 24.78 34.55
C MET A 15 -2.67 23.62 33.79
N PHE A 16 -3.21 23.87 32.60
CA PHE A 16 -3.48 22.82 31.63
C PHE A 16 -2.12 22.24 31.20
N ALA A 17 -1.68 21.19 31.86
CA ALA A 17 -0.68 20.30 31.31
C ALA A 17 -1.32 19.66 30.07
N GLY A 18 -1.07 20.24 28.89
CA GLY A 18 -1.40 19.60 27.62
C GLY A 18 -0.66 18.26 27.60
N SER A 19 -1.39 17.17 27.69
CA SER A 19 -0.85 15.84 27.44
C SER A 19 -0.32 15.89 26.01
N ALA A 20 0.99 15.97 25.83
CA ALA A 20 1.60 15.68 24.53
C ALA A 20 1.16 14.25 24.19
N LEU A 21 0.25 14.11 23.23
CA LEU A 21 -0.09 12.78 22.69
C LEU A 21 1.23 12.22 22.13
N ALA A 22 1.59 11.02 22.59
CA ALA A 22 2.75 10.32 22.04
C ALA A 22 2.60 10.25 20.52
N SER A 23 3.68 10.53 19.77
CA SER A 23 3.65 10.41 18.31
C SER A 23 3.52 8.95 17.91
N THR A 24 2.98 8.68 16.73
CA THR A 24 2.91 7.30 16.21
C THR A 24 4.29 6.63 16.19
N LEU A 25 5.34 7.41 15.90
CA LEU A 25 6.72 6.94 15.93
C LEU A 25 7.14 6.45 17.33
N ASP A 26 6.80 7.20 18.38
CA ASP A 26 7.14 6.84 19.75
C ASP A 26 6.40 5.58 20.20
N ASP A 27 5.12 5.44 19.85
CA ASP A 27 4.32 4.24 20.12
C ASP A 27 4.89 2.99 19.45
N VAL A 28 5.27 3.10 18.17
CA VAL A 28 5.90 2.01 17.41
C VAL A 28 7.22 1.60 18.03
N ARG A 29 8.05 2.56 18.43
CA ARG A 29 9.34 2.31 19.08
C ARG A 29 9.19 1.70 20.47
N ALA A 30 8.28 2.23 21.29
CA ALA A 30 8.02 1.70 22.62
C ALA A 30 7.52 0.26 22.58
N ARG A 31 6.70 -0.08 21.58
CA ARG A 31 6.21 -1.44 21.35
C ARG A 31 7.28 -2.35 20.72
N GLY A 32 8.24 -1.78 19.99
CA GLY A 32 9.28 -2.50 19.27
C GLY A 32 8.80 -3.24 18.02
N LYS A 33 7.59 -2.97 17.55
CA LYS A 33 6.98 -3.56 16.34
C LYS A 33 6.04 -2.57 15.67
N LEU A 34 6.00 -2.61 14.34
CA LEU A 34 5.01 -1.93 13.50
C LEU A 34 3.76 -2.80 13.40
N ASN A 35 2.56 -2.24 13.60
CA ASN A 35 1.31 -2.91 13.23
C ASN A 35 0.91 -2.45 11.81
N CYS A 36 0.80 -3.38 10.89
CA CYS A 36 0.47 -3.10 9.49
C CYS A 36 -0.81 -3.84 9.09
N ILE A 37 -1.74 -3.10 8.46
CA ILE A 37 -2.99 -3.65 7.96
C ILE A 37 -2.77 -4.05 6.50
N ILE A 38 -3.04 -5.33 6.19
CA ILE A 38 -2.81 -5.93 4.89
C ILE A 38 -4.07 -6.62 4.35
N ASN A 39 -4.02 -7.12 3.10
CA ASN A 39 -5.09 -7.90 2.49
C ASN A 39 -5.30 -9.24 3.24
N THR A 40 -6.51 -9.79 3.16
CA THR A 40 -6.88 -11.10 3.73
C THR A 40 -6.25 -12.29 2.99
N GLY A 41 -5.75 -12.07 1.77
CA GLY A 41 -5.11 -13.06 0.90
C GLY A 41 -5.20 -12.62 -0.56
N LEU A 42 -4.08 -12.13 -1.11
CA LEU A 42 -3.94 -11.79 -2.52
C LEU A 42 -2.48 -12.09 -2.92
N ALA A 43 -2.29 -13.16 -3.66
CA ALA A 43 -0.95 -13.59 -4.07
C ALA A 43 -0.20 -12.47 -4.80
N GLY A 44 1.09 -12.33 -4.52
CA GLY A 44 1.91 -11.24 -5.03
C GLY A 44 1.80 -9.92 -4.24
N PHE A 45 0.67 -9.64 -3.56
CA PHE A 45 0.50 -8.42 -2.74
C PHE A 45 0.59 -8.71 -1.24
N ALA A 46 -0.28 -9.56 -0.71
CA ALA A 46 -0.23 -10.02 0.67
C ALA A 46 -0.88 -11.41 0.76
N ALA A 47 -0.08 -12.45 0.92
CA ALA A 47 -0.56 -13.81 1.13
C ALA A 47 0.42 -14.58 2.01
N PRO A 48 -0.03 -15.54 2.81
CA PRO A 48 0.87 -16.44 3.51
C PRO A 48 1.54 -17.41 2.52
N ASP A 49 2.82 -17.67 2.74
CA ASP A 49 3.54 -18.75 2.07
C ASP A 49 3.18 -20.12 2.68
N ASP A 50 3.79 -21.19 2.17
CA ASP A 50 3.56 -22.58 2.62
C ASP A 50 3.92 -22.80 4.11
N LYS A 51 4.65 -21.86 4.72
CA LYS A 51 5.02 -21.88 6.15
C LYS A 51 4.16 -20.95 6.99
N GLY A 52 3.16 -20.31 6.38
CA GLY A 52 2.29 -19.33 7.02
C GLY A 52 2.92 -17.96 7.23
N LYS A 53 4.10 -17.69 6.65
CA LYS A 53 4.72 -16.36 6.69
C LYS A 53 4.10 -15.46 5.63
N TRP A 54 3.68 -14.26 6.03
CA TRP A 54 3.17 -13.26 5.09
C TRP A 54 4.27 -12.79 4.12
N THR A 55 3.94 -12.76 2.84
CA THR A 55 4.80 -12.33 1.73
C THR A 55 4.01 -11.50 0.74
N GLY A 56 4.69 -10.71 -0.08
CA GLY A 56 4.09 -9.93 -1.14
C GLY A 56 4.51 -8.46 -1.14
N PHE A 57 4.13 -7.75 -2.16
CA PHE A 57 4.49 -6.36 -2.42
C PHE A 57 4.06 -5.41 -1.29
N ASP A 58 2.81 -5.52 -0.82
CA ASP A 58 2.29 -4.73 0.29
C ASP A 58 2.96 -5.11 1.62
N VAL A 59 3.26 -6.40 1.82
CA VAL A 59 3.97 -6.91 2.99
C VAL A 59 5.41 -6.39 3.03
N ASP A 60 6.10 -6.39 1.90
CA ASP A 60 7.45 -5.86 1.80
C ASP A 60 7.50 -4.36 2.08
N PHE A 61 6.47 -3.60 1.71
CA PHE A 61 6.38 -2.19 2.10
C PHE A 61 6.24 -2.01 3.61
N CYS A 62 5.41 -2.81 4.30
CA CYS A 62 5.35 -2.82 5.77
C CYS A 62 6.72 -3.13 6.38
N ARG A 63 7.45 -4.09 5.83
CA ARG A 63 8.81 -4.47 6.25
C ARG A 63 9.81 -3.33 6.03
N ALA A 64 9.66 -2.58 4.92
CA ALA A 64 10.49 -1.41 4.65
C ALA A 64 10.28 -0.30 5.69
N VAL A 65 9.04 -0.02 6.09
CA VAL A 65 8.73 0.93 7.16
C VAL A 65 9.33 0.47 8.50
N ALA A 66 9.21 -0.82 8.84
CA ALA A 66 9.81 -1.36 10.06
C ALA A 66 11.36 -1.26 10.04
N ALA A 67 11.99 -1.54 8.91
CA ALA A 67 13.44 -1.37 8.73
C ALA A 67 13.87 0.10 8.90
N ALA A 68 13.10 1.05 8.39
CA ALA A 68 13.38 2.48 8.54
C ALA A 68 13.30 2.95 10.00
N VAL A 69 12.28 2.51 10.73
CA VAL A 69 11.92 3.02 12.07
C VAL A 69 12.61 2.26 13.19
N LEU A 70 12.72 0.93 13.05
CA LEU A 70 13.20 -0.01 14.07
C LEU A 70 14.54 -0.66 13.72
N GLY A 71 15.08 -0.41 12.52
CA GLY A 71 16.31 -1.04 12.03
C GLY A 71 16.18 -2.52 11.68
N ASP A 72 14.96 -3.08 11.69
CA ASP A 72 14.71 -4.52 11.50
C ASP A 72 13.38 -4.72 10.74
N ALA A 73 13.48 -5.26 9.54
CA ALA A 73 12.35 -5.49 8.64
C ALA A 73 11.36 -6.55 9.14
N ASP A 74 11.76 -7.43 10.04
CA ASP A 74 10.89 -8.50 10.53
C ASP A 74 10.11 -8.09 11.79
N LYS A 75 10.28 -6.86 12.29
CA LYS A 75 9.52 -6.30 13.41
C LYS A 75 8.16 -5.75 12.98
N VAL A 76 7.33 -6.59 12.37
CA VAL A 76 5.97 -6.26 11.93
C VAL A 76 4.97 -7.25 12.50
N ASN A 77 3.84 -6.71 12.99
CA ASN A 77 2.62 -7.46 13.24
C ASN A 77 1.64 -7.17 12.09
N TYR A 78 1.03 -8.20 11.55
CA TYR A 78 0.07 -8.05 10.47
C TYR A 78 -1.36 -8.24 10.97
N THR A 79 -2.25 -7.30 10.60
CA THR A 79 -3.70 -7.37 10.79
C THR A 79 -4.35 -7.41 9.42
N THR A 80 -5.17 -8.41 9.15
CA THR A 80 -5.86 -8.52 7.86
C THR A 80 -7.13 -7.68 7.82
N ALA A 81 -7.46 -7.14 6.64
CA ALA A 81 -8.69 -6.39 6.41
C ALA A 81 -9.31 -6.68 5.05
N THR A 82 -10.64 -6.70 4.99
CA THR A 82 -11.41 -6.75 3.73
C THR A 82 -11.48 -5.36 3.07
N GLY A 83 -12.01 -5.28 1.85
CA GLY A 83 -12.28 -3.99 1.20
C GLY A 83 -13.16 -3.08 2.06
N LYS A 84 -14.11 -3.67 2.77
CA LYS A 84 -15.09 -2.97 3.62
C LYS A 84 -14.52 -2.50 4.96
N THR A 85 -13.60 -3.25 5.58
CA THR A 85 -13.16 -3.01 6.96
C THR A 85 -11.83 -2.26 7.09
N ARG A 86 -11.05 -2.13 5.99
CA ARG A 86 -9.67 -1.57 6.05
C ARG A 86 -9.58 -0.16 6.65
N PHE A 87 -10.49 0.73 6.25
CA PHE A 87 -10.45 2.12 6.71
C PHE A 87 -10.90 2.26 8.18
N THR A 88 -11.93 1.51 8.60
CA THR A 88 -12.37 1.50 9.99
C THR A 88 -11.32 0.93 10.93
N LYS A 89 -10.59 -0.12 10.51
CA LYS A 89 -9.47 -0.68 11.27
C LYS A 89 -8.31 0.32 11.41
N LEU A 90 -7.96 1.04 10.33
CA LEU A 90 -6.93 2.08 10.41
C LEU A 90 -7.37 3.22 11.33
N ALA A 91 -8.61 3.69 11.21
CA ALA A 91 -9.18 4.74 12.07
C ALA A 91 -9.22 4.32 13.55
N ALA A 92 -9.52 3.05 13.82
CA ALA A 92 -9.54 2.47 15.18
C ALA A 92 -8.13 2.25 15.77
N GLY A 93 -7.05 2.47 14.99
CA GLY A 93 -5.68 2.27 15.48
C GLY A 93 -5.24 0.80 15.52
N GLU A 94 -5.93 -0.11 14.81
CA GLU A 94 -5.49 -1.52 14.71
C GLU A 94 -4.18 -1.68 13.91
N GLY A 95 -3.74 -0.62 13.24
CA GLY A 95 -2.44 -0.51 12.59
C GLY A 95 -2.03 0.94 12.41
N GLU A 96 -0.74 1.18 12.25
CA GLU A 96 -0.18 2.49 11.94
C GLU A 96 -0.07 2.75 10.43
N VAL A 97 -0.05 1.67 9.65
CA VAL A 97 0.01 1.71 8.17
C VAL A 97 -1.04 0.76 7.62
N LEU A 98 -1.80 1.21 6.64
CA LEU A 98 -2.63 0.37 5.78
C LEU A 98 -1.89 0.21 4.44
N SER A 99 -1.33 -0.97 4.18
CA SER A 99 -0.71 -1.38 2.92
C SER A 99 -1.51 -2.55 2.36
N ARG A 100 -2.52 -2.23 1.53
CA ARG A 100 -3.53 -3.20 1.11
C ARG A 100 -4.17 -2.77 -0.21
N ASN A 101 -3.40 -2.76 -1.29
CA ASN A 101 -3.90 -2.42 -2.64
C ASN A 101 -5.09 -1.42 -2.58
N THR A 102 -4.87 -0.26 -1.96
CA THR A 102 -5.91 0.72 -1.66
C THR A 102 -5.85 1.88 -2.63
N THR A 103 -6.89 2.05 -3.44
CA THR A 103 -7.01 3.12 -4.42
C THR A 103 -7.15 4.47 -3.76
N TRP A 104 -6.31 5.42 -4.13
CA TRP A 104 -6.41 6.81 -3.75
C TRP A 104 -7.54 7.48 -4.53
N THR A 105 -8.59 7.90 -3.84
CA THR A 105 -9.71 8.64 -4.42
C THR A 105 -9.98 9.90 -3.62
N PHE A 106 -10.61 10.89 -4.26
CA PHE A 106 -10.99 12.14 -3.60
C PHE A 106 -11.78 11.91 -2.30
N SER A 107 -12.82 11.07 -2.35
CA SER A 107 -13.65 10.82 -1.17
C SER A 107 -12.88 10.11 -0.05
N ARG A 108 -12.03 9.13 -0.38
CA ARG A 108 -11.23 8.42 0.63
C ARG A 108 -10.21 9.32 1.31
N ASP A 109 -9.62 10.23 0.55
CA ASP A 109 -8.63 11.18 1.07
C ASP A 109 -9.29 12.26 1.95
N VAL A 110 -10.41 12.83 1.48
CA VAL A 110 -11.04 13.98 2.13
C VAL A 110 -12.00 13.58 3.24
N ASP A 111 -12.86 12.55 3.01
CA ASP A 111 -13.96 12.25 3.93
C ASP A 111 -13.58 11.31 5.07
N LEU A 112 -12.52 10.47 4.89
CA LEU A 112 -12.19 9.41 5.85
C LEU A 112 -11.15 9.82 6.90
N SER A 113 -10.67 11.05 6.89
CA SER A 113 -9.60 11.54 7.78
C SER A 113 -8.35 10.65 7.75
N GLN A 114 -7.92 10.30 6.53
CA GLN A 114 -6.77 9.42 6.29
C GLN A 114 -5.91 9.99 5.17
N THR A 115 -4.60 9.84 5.29
CA THR A 115 -3.62 10.40 4.35
C THR A 115 -3.03 9.30 3.47
N PHE A 116 -3.21 9.43 2.15
CA PHE A 116 -2.43 8.65 1.19
C PHE A 116 -1.03 9.25 1.07
N ILE A 117 0.00 8.44 1.30
CA ILE A 117 1.40 8.92 1.33
C ILE A 117 2.07 8.94 -0.04
N GLY A 118 1.39 8.48 -1.06
CA GLY A 118 1.84 8.37 -2.45
C GLY A 118 1.27 7.14 -3.14
N VAL A 119 1.54 7.04 -4.43
CA VAL A 119 1.16 5.86 -5.23
C VAL A 119 2.30 4.87 -5.17
N SER A 120 2.01 3.63 -4.75
CA SER A 120 2.96 2.52 -4.78
C SER A 120 2.77 1.61 -6.01
N TYR A 121 1.56 1.61 -6.59
CA TYR A 121 1.25 0.80 -7.77
C TYR A 121 0.13 1.46 -8.61
N TYR A 122 0.38 1.66 -9.89
CA TYR A 122 -0.63 2.12 -10.85
C TYR A 122 -1.33 0.91 -11.46
N ASP A 123 -2.63 0.81 -11.21
CA ASP A 123 -3.49 -0.27 -11.68
C ASP A 123 -4.72 0.26 -12.41
N GLY A 124 -5.58 -0.62 -12.82
CA GLY A 124 -6.89 -0.34 -13.39
C GLY A 124 -7.79 -1.54 -13.24
N GLN A 125 -9.10 -1.32 -13.15
CA GLN A 125 -10.07 -2.39 -13.05
C GLN A 125 -10.26 -3.08 -14.40
N GLY A 126 -10.21 -4.41 -14.37
CA GLY A 126 -10.49 -5.29 -15.51
C GLY A 126 -11.57 -6.32 -15.21
N PHE A 127 -11.72 -7.24 -16.12
CA PHE A 127 -12.64 -8.39 -15.99
C PHE A 127 -11.91 -9.66 -16.40
N MET A 128 -12.22 -10.77 -15.74
CA MET A 128 -11.83 -12.10 -16.18
C MET A 128 -13.04 -13.01 -16.32
N ALA A 129 -12.94 -13.93 -17.27
CA ALA A 129 -13.97 -14.95 -17.50
C ALA A 129 -13.31 -16.26 -18.00
N PRO A 130 -13.99 -17.40 -17.88
CA PRO A 130 -13.55 -18.62 -18.54
C PRO A 130 -13.67 -18.47 -20.07
N LYS A 131 -12.68 -18.95 -20.82
CA LYS A 131 -12.72 -18.93 -22.29
C LYS A 131 -13.92 -19.63 -22.88
N SER A 132 -14.47 -20.61 -22.16
CA SER A 132 -15.70 -21.34 -22.53
C SER A 132 -16.95 -20.47 -22.54
N LEU A 133 -16.95 -19.31 -21.87
CA LEU A 133 -18.05 -18.33 -21.94
C LEU A 133 -18.19 -17.75 -23.36
N GLY A 134 -17.11 -17.73 -24.13
CA GLY A 134 -17.10 -17.21 -25.51
C GLY A 134 -17.01 -15.69 -25.62
N ALA A 135 -17.22 -14.94 -24.54
CA ALA A 135 -17.08 -13.49 -24.49
C ALA A 135 -15.60 -13.08 -24.59
N LYS A 136 -15.31 -11.99 -25.31
CA LYS A 136 -13.97 -11.43 -25.51
C LYS A 136 -13.83 -10.00 -25.00
N SER A 137 -14.91 -9.43 -24.52
CA SER A 137 -15.04 -8.05 -24.08
C SER A 137 -16.01 -7.95 -22.90
N ALA A 138 -15.73 -7.07 -21.97
CA ALA A 138 -16.66 -6.76 -20.87
C ALA A 138 -18.03 -6.27 -21.38
N LYS A 139 -18.11 -5.74 -22.60
CA LYS A 139 -19.36 -5.30 -23.23
C LYS A 139 -20.24 -6.47 -23.70
N GLU A 140 -19.70 -7.66 -23.76
CA GLU A 140 -20.42 -8.88 -24.15
C GLU A 140 -21.01 -9.63 -22.94
N LEU A 141 -20.87 -9.06 -21.72
CA LEU A 141 -21.35 -9.66 -20.47
C LEU A 141 -22.81 -9.25 -20.13
N ASP A 142 -23.67 -9.02 -21.14
CA ASP A 142 -25.08 -8.67 -20.88
C ASP A 142 -25.81 -9.82 -20.19
N GLY A 143 -26.43 -9.54 -19.03
CA GLY A 143 -27.12 -10.52 -18.20
C GLY A 143 -26.22 -11.41 -17.35
N ALA A 144 -24.91 -11.29 -17.46
CA ALA A 144 -23.96 -12.14 -16.73
C ALA A 144 -24.01 -11.93 -15.21
N SER A 145 -23.69 -12.99 -14.47
CA SER A 145 -23.44 -12.94 -13.02
C SER A 145 -21.97 -12.57 -12.76
N ILE A 146 -21.74 -11.48 -12.03
CA ILE A 146 -20.38 -10.94 -11.83
C ILE A 146 -20.04 -10.91 -10.35
N CYS A 147 -18.99 -11.64 -9.96
CA CYS A 147 -18.40 -11.56 -8.63
C CYS A 147 -17.77 -10.18 -8.45
N ILE A 148 -18.12 -9.48 -7.36
CA ILE A 148 -17.64 -8.12 -7.04
C ILE A 148 -17.42 -7.94 -5.54
N GLN A 149 -16.25 -7.45 -5.15
CA GLN A 149 -15.93 -7.21 -3.76
C GLN A 149 -16.58 -5.93 -3.24
N THR A 150 -17.37 -6.05 -2.17
CA THR A 150 -18.09 -4.93 -1.55
C THR A 150 -17.15 -3.94 -0.87
N GLY A 151 -17.56 -2.66 -0.83
CA GLY A 151 -16.79 -1.57 -0.21
C GLY A 151 -15.53 -1.17 -0.98
N THR A 152 -15.53 -1.39 -2.29
CA THR A 152 -14.39 -1.10 -3.17
C THR A 152 -14.75 -0.06 -4.23
N THR A 153 -13.73 0.57 -4.84
CA THR A 153 -13.89 1.39 -6.05
C THR A 153 -14.44 0.56 -7.19
N THR A 154 -14.03 -0.71 -7.27
CA THR A 154 -14.43 -1.62 -8.33
C THR A 154 -15.94 -1.91 -8.34
N GLU A 155 -16.60 -1.91 -7.17
CA GLU A 155 -18.06 -2.02 -7.07
C GLU A 155 -18.75 -0.81 -7.73
N LEU A 156 -18.25 0.40 -7.48
CA LEU A 156 -18.80 1.63 -8.07
C LEU A 156 -18.53 1.69 -9.58
N ASN A 157 -17.29 1.42 -9.98
CA ASN A 157 -16.90 1.45 -11.40
C ASN A 157 -17.67 0.41 -12.22
N LEU A 158 -17.93 -0.79 -11.65
CA LEU A 158 -18.75 -1.81 -12.29
C LEU A 158 -20.15 -1.26 -12.63
N ALA A 159 -20.81 -0.67 -11.64
CA ALA A 159 -22.16 -0.11 -11.82
C ALA A 159 -22.17 1.01 -12.88
N GLU A 160 -21.19 1.92 -12.85
CA GLU A 160 -21.06 3.02 -13.81
C GLU A 160 -20.79 2.52 -15.24
N PHE A 161 -19.86 1.56 -15.39
CA PHE A 161 -19.52 1.00 -16.70
C PHE A 161 -20.70 0.32 -17.36
N PHE A 162 -21.45 -0.50 -16.63
CA PHE A 162 -22.60 -1.23 -17.16
C PHE A 162 -23.76 -0.29 -17.48
N ALA A 163 -24.04 0.69 -16.60
CA ALA A 163 -25.06 1.71 -16.86
C ALA A 163 -24.74 2.53 -18.10
N THR A 164 -23.48 2.98 -18.25
CA THR A 164 -23.04 3.81 -19.39
C THR A 164 -23.15 3.04 -20.72
N ASN A 165 -22.80 1.75 -20.71
CA ASN A 165 -22.88 0.90 -21.90
C ASN A 165 -24.28 0.29 -22.12
N LYS A 166 -25.28 0.56 -21.23
CA LYS A 166 -26.64 0.02 -21.26
C LYS A 166 -26.68 -1.51 -21.23
N ILE A 167 -25.79 -2.11 -20.47
CA ILE A 167 -25.62 -3.54 -20.27
C ILE A 167 -26.21 -3.90 -18.89
N LYS A 168 -26.88 -5.02 -18.77
CA LYS A 168 -27.40 -5.56 -17.51
C LYS A 168 -26.43 -6.56 -16.92
N TYR A 169 -26.41 -6.68 -15.62
CA TYR A 169 -25.65 -7.72 -14.91
C TYR A 169 -26.31 -8.10 -13.59
N ASN A 170 -25.95 -9.25 -13.05
CA ASN A 170 -26.34 -9.71 -11.73
C ASN A 170 -25.12 -9.64 -10.82
N ALA A 171 -25.12 -8.72 -9.85
CA ALA A 171 -24.03 -8.63 -8.90
C ALA A 171 -24.04 -9.83 -7.94
N VAL A 172 -22.88 -10.48 -7.78
CA VAL A 172 -22.62 -11.49 -6.75
C VAL A 172 -21.64 -10.89 -5.77
N PRO A 173 -22.13 -10.30 -4.65
CA PRO A 173 -21.28 -9.60 -3.70
C PRO A 173 -20.44 -10.60 -2.91
N ILE A 174 -19.16 -10.26 -2.73
CA ILE A 174 -18.18 -11.02 -1.96
C ILE A 174 -17.44 -10.12 -0.99
N GLU A 175 -16.79 -10.68 0.03
CA GLU A 175 -15.97 -9.92 0.98
C GLU A 175 -14.47 -10.14 0.82
N THR A 176 -14.05 -11.33 0.37
CA THR A 176 -12.63 -11.69 0.23
C THR A 176 -12.27 -12.20 -1.16
N ASN A 177 -10.98 -12.12 -1.52
CA ASN A 177 -10.51 -12.69 -2.79
C ASN A 177 -10.67 -14.23 -2.82
N ALA A 178 -10.50 -14.90 -1.70
CA ALA A 178 -10.70 -16.34 -1.59
C ALA A 178 -12.15 -16.73 -1.92
N GLU A 179 -13.12 -16.01 -1.36
CA GLU A 179 -14.54 -16.21 -1.68
C GLU A 179 -14.84 -15.96 -3.16
N ALA A 180 -14.24 -14.92 -3.76
CA ALA A 180 -14.37 -14.69 -5.20
C ALA A 180 -13.89 -15.88 -6.02
N GLN A 181 -12.71 -16.42 -5.68
CA GLN A 181 -12.14 -17.56 -6.37
C GLN A 181 -13.02 -18.81 -6.25
N GLU A 182 -13.52 -19.10 -5.06
CA GLU A 182 -14.41 -20.25 -4.81
C GLU A 182 -15.71 -20.14 -5.60
N LEU A 183 -16.39 -18.99 -5.54
CA LEU A 183 -17.66 -18.79 -6.26
C LEU A 183 -17.49 -18.80 -7.78
N TYR A 184 -16.40 -18.20 -8.28
CA TYR A 184 -16.07 -18.20 -9.68
C TYR A 184 -15.77 -19.62 -10.19
N LYS A 185 -14.89 -20.38 -9.49
CA LYS A 185 -14.61 -21.80 -9.84
C LYS A 185 -15.85 -22.69 -9.81
N ALA A 186 -16.76 -22.41 -8.88
CA ALA A 186 -18.03 -23.13 -8.78
C ALA A 186 -19.07 -22.72 -9.83
N GLY A 187 -18.74 -21.80 -10.77
CA GLY A 187 -19.67 -21.32 -11.79
C GLY A 187 -20.83 -20.50 -11.24
N ARG A 188 -20.67 -19.92 -10.03
CA ARG A 188 -21.66 -19.01 -9.45
C ARG A 188 -21.54 -17.59 -10.02
N CYS A 189 -20.40 -17.27 -10.60
CA CYS A 189 -20.14 -16.04 -11.33
C CYS A 189 -19.64 -16.42 -12.73
N ASP A 190 -20.24 -15.82 -13.76
CA ASP A 190 -19.79 -15.94 -15.14
C ASP A 190 -18.48 -15.17 -15.36
N ALA A 191 -18.31 -14.09 -14.61
CA ALA A 191 -17.09 -13.27 -14.63
C ALA A 191 -16.73 -12.78 -13.22
N TYR A 192 -15.46 -12.41 -13.05
CA TYR A 192 -14.96 -11.71 -11.87
C TYR A 192 -14.32 -10.38 -12.26
N THR A 193 -14.58 -9.32 -11.50
CA THR A 193 -14.00 -8.01 -11.73
C THR A 193 -13.32 -7.48 -10.46
N THR A 194 -12.10 -7.00 -10.63
CA THR A 194 -11.27 -6.31 -9.64
C THR A 194 -10.12 -5.61 -10.37
N ASP A 195 -9.14 -5.09 -9.65
CA ASP A 195 -7.89 -4.59 -10.20
C ASP A 195 -7.26 -5.65 -11.12
N ALA A 196 -6.70 -5.26 -12.26
CA ALA A 196 -6.13 -6.19 -13.24
C ALA A 196 -5.01 -7.04 -12.62
N SER A 197 -4.18 -6.46 -11.75
CA SER A 197 -3.17 -7.20 -11.01
C SER A 197 -3.77 -8.30 -10.13
N GLY A 198 -4.94 -8.04 -9.52
CA GLY A 198 -5.69 -9.01 -8.74
C GLY A 198 -6.29 -10.13 -9.59
N LEU A 199 -6.69 -9.84 -10.84
CA LEU A 199 -7.14 -10.86 -11.79
C LEU A 199 -6.01 -11.79 -12.20
N TYR A 200 -4.82 -11.24 -12.51
CA TYR A 200 -3.63 -12.05 -12.80
C TYR A 200 -3.23 -12.91 -11.60
N SER A 201 -3.27 -12.34 -10.39
CA SER A 201 -3.05 -13.08 -9.14
C SER A 201 -4.03 -14.25 -8.99
N THR A 202 -5.30 -14.02 -9.28
CA THR A 202 -6.35 -15.04 -9.20
C THR A 202 -6.12 -16.16 -10.22
N ILE A 203 -5.89 -15.82 -11.49
CA ILE A 203 -5.62 -16.81 -12.55
C ILE A 203 -4.37 -17.64 -12.23
N ALA A 204 -3.30 -17.01 -11.75
CA ALA A 204 -2.07 -17.70 -11.39
C ALA A 204 -2.25 -18.71 -10.23
N SER A 205 -3.32 -18.61 -9.45
CA SER A 205 -3.65 -19.53 -8.37
C SER A 205 -4.53 -20.73 -8.81
N PHE A 206 -4.93 -20.77 -10.07
CA PHE A 206 -5.78 -21.85 -10.60
C PHE A 206 -4.96 -23.03 -11.11
N ASP A 207 -5.52 -24.23 -11.04
CA ASP A 207 -4.92 -25.45 -11.59
C ASP A 207 -4.93 -25.46 -13.13
N ASP A 208 -5.84 -24.66 -13.73
CA ASP A 208 -6.06 -24.56 -15.18
C ASP A 208 -6.03 -23.12 -15.70
N PRO A 209 -4.95 -22.34 -15.43
CA PRO A 209 -4.88 -20.90 -15.72
C PRO A 209 -5.13 -20.59 -17.21
N ASP A 210 -4.76 -21.49 -18.11
CA ASP A 210 -4.93 -21.33 -19.56
C ASP A 210 -6.41 -21.37 -20.02
N ASN A 211 -7.34 -21.83 -19.19
CA ASN A 211 -8.77 -21.85 -19.49
C ASN A 211 -9.46 -20.52 -19.18
N HIS A 212 -8.75 -19.57 -18.60
CA HIS A 212 -9.25 -18.25 -18.23
C HIS A 212 -8.58 -17.15 -19.05
N MET A 213 -9.23 -16.00 -19.10
CA MET A 213 -8.69 -14.81 -19.75
C MET A 213 -9.06 -13.55 -19.00
N VAL A 214 -8.17 -12.58 -18.98
CA VAL A 214 -8.47 -11.19 -18.64
C VAL A 214 -8.84 -10.47 -19.93
N PHE A 215 -9.96 -9.74 -19.91
CA PHE A 215 -10.37 -8.95 -21.07
C PHE A 215 -9.45 -7.74 -21.27
N PRO A 216 -9.38 -7.20 -22.51
CA PRO A 216 -8.47 -6.11 -22.82
C PRO A 216 -8.88 -4.77 -22.22
N GLU A 217 -10.14 -4.61 -21.83
CA GLU A 217 -10.63 -3.34 -21.29
C GLU A 217 -10.17 -3.10 -19.87
N ILE A 218 -9.62 -1.91 -19.65
CA ILE A 218 -9.39 -1.31 -18.34
C ILE A 218 -10.39 -0.17 -18.17
N ILE A 219 -11.28 -0.28 -17.21
CA ILE A 219 -12.43 0.61 -17.07
C ILE A 219 -12.24 1.73 -16.04
N SER A 220 -11.14 1.75 -15.31
CA SER A 220 -10.84 2.76 -14.30
C SER A 220 -9.37 3.06 -14.17
N LYS A 221 -9.05 4.10 -13.40
CA LYS A 221 -7.72 4.39 -12.88
C LYS A 221 -7.69 4.01 -11.41
N GLU A 222 -6.79 3.11 -11.05
CA GLU A 222 -6.62 2.65 -9.67
C GLU A 222 -5.18 2.97 -9.20
N PRO A 223 -4.91 4.22 -8.78
CA PRO A 223 -3.63 4.57 -8.16
C PRO A 223 -3.62 4.01 -6.72
N LEU A 224 -3.00 2.86 -6.54
CA LEU A 224 -2.92 2.18 -5.25
C LEU A 224 -1.81 2.77 -4.41
N GLY A 225 -2.05 2.95 -3.11
CA GLY A 225 -1.03 3.47 -2.21
C GLY A 225 -1.27 3.15 -0.75
N PRO A 226 -0.19 3.18 0.05
CA PRO A 226 -0.29 3.07 1.50
C PRO A 226 -0.98 4.28 2.12
N VAL A 227 -1.65 4.04 3.25
CA VAL A 227 -2.47 5.03 3.94
C VAL A 227 -2.11 5.06 5.42
N VAL A 228 -2.11 6.26 6.00
CA VAL A 228 -1.95 6.49 7.44
C VAL A 228 -3.10 7.36 7.96
N ARG A 229 -3.28 7.47 9.28
CA ARG A 229 -4.25 8.38 9.87
C ARG A 229 -3.83 9.84 9.68
N HIS A 230 -4.80 10.76 9.55
CA HIS A 230 -4.53 12.20 9.61
C HIS A 230 -3.99 12.63 10.98
N GLY A 231 -3.32 13.79 11.00
CA GLY A 231 -2.93 14.48 12.22
C GLY A 231 -1.56 14.09 12.78
N ASP A 232 -0.83 13.21 12.10
CA ASP A 232 0.58 12.92 12.40
C ASP A 232 1.42 13.08 11.13
N ASP A 233 1.79 14.34 10.85
CA ASP A 233 2.55 14.70 9.65
C ASP A 233 3.95 14.04 9.67
N GLN A 234 4.57 13.92 10.86
CA GLN A 234 5.85 13.22 11.01
C GLN A 234 5.74 11.76 10.56
N TRP A 235 4.68 11.06 10.98
CA TRP A 235 4.47 9.67 10.60
C TRP A 235 4.16 9.53 9.10
N ALA A 236 3.33 10.42 8.56
CA ALA A 236 3.03 10.47 7.13
C ALA A 236 4.31 10.68 6.30
N ASP A 237 5.18 11.59 6.72
CA ASP A 237 6.47 11.84 6.08
C ASP A 237 7.39 10.60 6.16
N ILE A 238 7.50 9.95 7.31
CA ILE A 238 8.30 8.72 7.49
C ILE A 238 7.85 7.64 6.50
N VAL A 239 6.55 7.35 6.48
CA VAL A 239 5.98 6.31 5.61
C VAL A 239 6.12 6.70 4.13
N GLY A 240 5.87 7.96 3.81
CA GLY A 240 6.02 8.49 2.45
C GLY A 240 7.46 8.48 1.94
N TRP A 241 8.41 8.90 2.77
CA TRP A 241 9.83 8.88 2.39
C TRP A 241 10.41 7.47 2.37
N THR A 242 9.84 6.51 3.11
CA THR A 242 10.20 5.09 2.96
C THR A 242 9.91 4.59 1.55
N LEU A 243 8.71 4.87 1.00
CA LEU A 243 8.40 4.52 -0.39
C LEU A 243 9.32 5.21 -1.38
N ARG A 244 9.56 6.52 -1.19
CA ARG A 244 10.44 7.31 -2.07
C ARG A 244 11.90 6.86 -2.00
N ALA A 245 12.37 6.40 -0.85
CA ALA A 245 13.73 5.84 -0.71
C ALA A 245 13.89 4.53 -1.49
N MET A 246 12.88 3.67 -1.51
CA MET A 246 12.90 2.46 -2.33
C MET A 246 12.96 2.80 -3.82
N MET A 247 12.15 3.76 -4.28
CA MET A 247 12.12 4.21 -5.67
C MET A 247 13.42 4.96 -6.06
N ALA A 248 13.93 5.82 -5.16
CA ALA A 248 15.22 6.50 -5.38
C ALA A 248 16.39 5.48 -5.43
N GLY A 249 16.31 4.42 -4.63
CA GLY A 249 17.26 3.30 -4.72
C GLY A 249 17.32 2.69 -6.11
N GLU A 250 16.16 2.42 -6.72
CA GLU A 250 16.10 1.97 -8.11
C GLU A 250 16.68 3.00 -9.08
N GLU A 251 16.26 4.26 -8.98
CA GLU A 251 16.70 5.34 -9.87
C GLU A 251 18.21 5.56 -9.85
N LEU A 252 18.81 5.42 -8.67
CA LEU A 252 20.25 5.62 -8.41
C LEU A 252 21.07 4.33 -8.56
N GLY A 253 20.45 3.21 -8.93
CA GLY A 253 21.11 1.91 -9.06
C GLY A 253 21.61 1.31 -7.75
N ILE A 254 20.97 1.65 -6.64
CA ILE A 254 21.26 1.11 -5.30
C ILE A 254 20.37 -0.12 -5.08
N THR A 255 20.99 -1.27 -4.88
CA THR A 255 20.32 -2.56 -4.68
C THR A 255 20.63 -3.16 -3.32
N SER A 256 19.89 -4.17 -2.91
CA SER A 256 20.17 -4.94 -1.70
C SER A 256 21.60 -5.51 -1.67
N ALA A 257 22.14 -5.85 -2.85
CA ALA A 257 23.47 -6.42 -2.99
C ALA A 257 24.61 -5.38 -2.83
N ASN A 258 24.39 -4.12 -3.25
CA ASN A 258 25.46 -3.11 -3.29
C ASN A 258 25.34 -1.99 -2.24
N VAL A 259 24.19 -1.80 -1.61
CA VAL A 259 23.88 -0.68 -0.71
C VAL A 259 24.93 -0.50 0.40
N LYS A 260 25.35 -1.58 1.07
CA LYS A 260 26.35 -1.52 2.15
C LYS A 260 27.71 -1.07 1.64
N SER A 261 28.10 -1.51 0.45
CA SER A 261 29.35 -1.08 -0.19
C SER A 261 29.29 0.40 -0.61
N LEU A 262 28.14 0.87 -1.10
CA LEU A 262 27.94 2.28 -1.48
C LEU A 262 27.89 3.21 -0.25
N ALA A 263 27.26 2.80 0.83
CA ALA A 263 27.22 3.56 2.08
C ALA A 263 28.61 3.77 2.70
N GLY A 264 29.51 2.80 2.53
CA GLY A 264 30.89 2.90 3.02
C GLY A 264 31.84 3.77 2.20
N LYS A 265 31.38 4.30 1.03
CA LYS A 265 32.24 5.06 0.09
C LYS A 265 31.79 6.52 -0.03
N ASP A 266 32.70 7.39 -0.48
CA ASP A 266 32.34 8.71 -0.99
C ASP A 266 31.99 8.56 -2.48
N ASN A 267 30.71 8.56 -2.79
CA ASN A 267 30.20 8.39 -4.14
C ASN A 267 30.29 9.72 -4.91
N LYS A 268 30.57 9.64 -6.21
CA LYS A 268 30.57 10.83 -7.08
C LYS A 268 29.20 11.52 -7.12
N ASN A 269 28.13 10.72 -7.15
CA ASN A 269 26.76 11.22 -7.01
C ASN A 269 26.47 11.51 -5.54
N LYS A 270 26.36 12.81 -5.19
CA LYS A 270 26.11 13.26 -3.83
C LYS A 270 24.70 12.91 -3.30
N GLU A 271 23.78 12.63 -4.19
CA GLU A 271 22.45 12.16 -3.79
C GLU A 271 22.50 10.76 -3.17
N ILE A 272 23.36 9.88 -3.70
CA ILE A 272 23.64 8.57 -3.08
C ILE A 272 24.20 8.75 -1.66
N ASN A 273 25.17 9.67 -1.51
CA ASN A 273 25.76 9.92 -0.19
C ASN A 273 24.75 10.42 0.83
N ARG A 274 23.84 11.33 0.43
CA ARG A 274 22.77 11.83 1.31
C ARG A 274 21.75 10.73 1.64
N LEU A 275 21.28 9.99 0.65
CA LEU A 275 20.31 8.91 0.87
C LEU A 275 20.88 7.84 1.82
N LEU A 276 22.15 7.51 1.69
CA LEU A 276 22.81 6.48 2.50
C LEU A 276 23.48 7.01 3.78
N GLY A 277 23.21 8.25 4.15
CA GLY A 277 23.65 8.83 5.41
C GLY A 277 25.14 9.20 5.51
N LYS A 278 25.88 9.19 4.38
CA LYS A 278 27.29 9.61 4.32
C LYS A 278 27.43 11.12 4.41
N ASP A 279 26.62 11.86 3.64
CA ASP A 279 26.51 13.32 3.71
C ASP A 279 25.27 13.69 4.53
N PRO A 280 25.27 14.82 5.26
CA PRO A 280 24.10 15.26 6.02
C PRO A 280 22.87 15.43 5.12
N LEU A 281 21.74 14.89 5.56
CA LEU A 281 20.42 15.12 4.96
C LEU A 281 19.64 16.06 5.87
N GLN A 282 19.35 17.26 5.37
CA GLN A 282 18.58 18.24 6.14
C GLN A 282 17.18 17.70 6.44
N GLY A 283 16.71 17.89 7.68
CA GLY A 283 15.39 17.44 8.11
C GLY A 283 15.31 16.01 8.65
N ILE A 284 16.33 15.16 8.45
CA ILE A 284 16.30 13.77 8.93
C ILE A 284 16.07 13.67 10.46
N SER A 285 16.63 14.61 11.22
CA SER A 285 16.43 14.68 12.67
C SER A 285 14.98 15.01 13.05
N LYS A 286 14.24 15.74 12.21
CA LYS A 286 12.81 16.04 12.43
C LYS A 286 11.95 14.81 12.20
N LEU A 287 12.36 13.91 11.30
CA LEU A 287 11.71 12.61 11.12
C LEU A 287 12.03 11.65 12.27
N GLY A 288 13.07 11.96 13.08
CA GLY A 288 13.52 11.07 14.15
C GLY A 288 14.19 9.79 13.65
N LEU A 289 14.49 9.65 12.37
CA LEU A 289 15.14 8.46 11.80
C LEU A 289 16.67 8.53 12.00
N SER A 290 17.30 7.35 12.02
CA SER A 290 18.76 7.23 11.99
C SER A 290 19.32 7.59 10.63
N ALA A 291 20.60 7.96 10.55
CA ALA A 291 21.24 8.30 9.28
C ALA A 291 21.27 7.14 8.27
N ASP A 292 21.26 5.91 8.76
CA ASP A 292 21.30 4.67 7.97
C ASP A 292 19.91 4.09 7.65
N TRP A 293 18.83 4.87 7.86
CA TRP A 293 17.47 4.42 7.63
C TRP A 293 17.23 3.81 6.24
N ALA A 294 17.73 4.46 5.18
CA ALA A 294 17.60 3.96 3.81
C ALA A 294 18.51 2.76 3.54
N VAL A 295 19.67 2.68 4.19
CA VAL A 295 20.53 1.47 4.17
C VAL A 295 19.79 0.29 4.77
N ASN A 296 19.10 0.50 5.90
CA ASN A 296 18.30 -0.54 6.55
C ASN A 296 17.16 -1.01 5.66
N ILE A 297 16.44 -0.10 5.00
CA ILE A 297 15.39 -0.44 4.03
C ILE A 297 15.96 -1.31 2.91
N ILE A 298 16.92 -0.77 2.17
CA ILE A 298 17.37 -1.39 0.91
C ILE A 298 18.15 -2.68 1.18
N SER A 299 18.95 -2.76 2.25
CA SER A 299 19.71 -3.98 2.54
C SER A 299 18.84 -5.14 3.00
N GLN A 300 17.69 -4.89 3.62
CA GLN A 300 16.83 -5.94 4.20
C GLN A 300 15.62 -6.26 3.32
N VAL A 301 15.14 -5.26 2.56
CA VAL A 301 13.94 -5.41 1.74
C VAL A 301 14.24 -5.26 0.25
N GLY A 302 15.18 -4.39 -0.12
CA GLY A 302 15.51 -4.07 -1.50
C GLY A 302 14.98 -2.70 -1.93
N ASN A 303 15.35 -2.29 -3.14
CA ASN A 303 14.76 -1.13 -3.81
C ASN A 303 13.38 -1.48 -4.41
N TYR A 304 12.70 -0.52 -5.04
CA TYR A 304 11.36 -0.73 -5.58
C TYR A 304 11.33 -1.81 -6.69
N GLU A 305 12.28 -1.80 -7.60
CA GLU A 305 12.40 -2.79 -8.67
C GLU A 305 12.57 -4.21 -8.10
N GLU A 306 13.48 -4.40 -7.14
CA GLU A 306 13.70 -5.71 -6.50
C GLU A 306 12.44 -6.25 -5.83
N VAL A 307 11.66 -5.35 -5.16
CA VAL A 307 10.39 -5.71 -4.52
C VAL A 307 9.32 -6.04 -5.55
N PHE A 308 9.21 -5.25 -6.61
CA PHE A 308 8.26 -5.51 -7.70
C PHE A 308 8.55 -6.84 -8.39
N GLU A 309 9.80 -7.04 -8.85
CA GLU A 309 10.16 -8.22 -9.64
C GLU A 309 10.00 -9.53 -8.88
N ARG A 310 10.36 -9.58 -7.59
CA ARG A 310 10.21 -10.83 -6.82
C ARG A 310 8.76 -11.17 -6.46
N ASN A 311 7.86 -10.17 -6.37
CA ASN A 311 6.48 -10.40 -5.95
C ASN A 311 5.50 -10.47 -7.13
N LEU A 312 5.68 -9.64 -8.14
CA LEU A 312 4.73 -9.42 -9.22
C LEU A 312 5.32 -9.66 -10.61
N GLY A 313 6.64 -9.50 -10.76
CA GLY A 313 7.36 -9.38 -12.01
C GLY A 313 7.31 -10.61 -12.92
N MET A 314 7.98 -10.49 -14.05
CA MET A 314 7.96 -11.49 -15.13
C MET A 314 8.51 -12.86 -14.74
N SER A 315 9.31 -12.94 -13.67
CA SER A 315 9.84 -14.20 -13.14
C SER A 315 8.87 -14.94 -12.20
N THR A 316 7.78 -14.28 -11.79
CA THR A 316 6.75 -14.87 -10.91
C THR A 316 5.64 -15.54 -11.72
N PRO A 317 4.77 -16.35 -11.09
CA PRO A 317 3.59 -16.89 -11.74
C PRO A 317 2.62 -15.81 -12.27
N LEU A 318 2.65 -14.59 -11.70
CA LEU A 318 1.78 -13.49 -12.11
C LEU A 318 2.22 -12.86 -13.44
N LYS A 319 3.51 -12.88 -13.74
CA LYS A 319 4.12 -12.36 -14.99
C LYS A 319 3.65 -10.94 -15.35
N ILE A 320 3.55 -10.05 -14.35
CA ILE A 320 3.10 -8.69 -14.55
C ILE A 320 4.28 -7.83 -15.04
N ALA A 321 4.10 -7.20 -16.20
CA ALA A 321 5.05 -6.21 -16.71
C ALA A 321 4.92 -4.89 -15.93
N ARG A 322 6.04 -4.19 -15.72
CA ARG A 322 6.09 -2.91 -14.99
C ARG A 322 5.15 -1.85 -15.56
N GLY A 323 5.13 -1.66 -16.89
CA GLY A 323 4.27 -0.67 -17.55
C GLY A 323 4.33 0.71 -16.90
N ALA A 324 3.19 1.24 -16.47
CA ALA A 324 3.10 2.52 -15.75
C ALA A 324 3.92 2.55 -14.44
N ASN A 325 4.25 1.39 -13.89
CA ASN A 325 5.01 1.24 -12.65
C ASN A 325 6.55 1.29 -12.86
N GLN A 326 7.01 1.70 -14.03
CA GLN A 326 8.41 2.05 -14.29
C GLN A 326 8.71 3.48 -13.82
N LEU A 327 10.01 3.78 -13.68
CA LEU A 327 10.47 5.14 -13.49
C LEU A 327 10.16 6.00 -14.74
N TYR A 328 10.01 7.31 -14.55
CA TYR A 328 9.73 8.26 -15.65
C TYR A 328 10.76 8.20 -16.79
N LYS A 329 12.04 7.97 -16.45
CA LYS A 329 13.13 7.84 -17.44
C LYS A 329 12.98 6.59 -18.33
N ASP A 330 12.24 5.59 -17.88
CA ASP A 330 12.01 4.32 -18.56
C ASP A 330 10.58 4.23 -19.12
N GLY A 331 9.86 5.39 -19.17
CA GLY A 331 8.53 5.52 -19.76
C GLY A 331 7.36 5.26 -18.81
N GLY A 332 7.61 5.11 -17.51
CA GLY A 332 6.59 4.95 -16.48
C GLY A 332 6.16 6.27 -15.84
N LEU A 333 5.43 6.17 -14.72
CA LEU A 333 4.86 7.32 -14.03
C LEU A 333 5.58 7.68 -12.72
N PHE A 334 6.57 6.90 -12.28
CA PHE A 334 7.27 7.22 -11.06
C PHE A 334 8.32 8.32 -11.28
N TYR A 335 8.05 9.46 -10.65
CA TYR A 335 8.95 10.62 -10.61
C TYR A 335 9.17 10.98 -9.14
N ILE A 336 10.40 10.78 -8.65
CA ILE A 336 10.71 10.90 -7.24
C ILE A 336 11.29 12.30 -6.94
N PRO A 337 10.83 12.99 -5.87
CA PRO A 337 11.46 14.21 -5.42
C PRO A 337 12.92 13.96 -5.06
N PRO A 338 13.86 14.88 -5.41
CA PRO A 338 15.28 14.68 -5.19
C PRO A 338 15.63 14.65 -3.68
N ILE A 339 16.59 13.82 -3.32
CA ILE A 339 17.16 13.70 -1.96
C ILE A 339 18.20 14.80 -1.75
N LYS A 340 17.77 15.94 -1.20
CA LYS A 340 18.61 17.14 -1.00
C LYS A 340 18.58 17.66 0.43
#